data_57c6cbd042e84d629061ae25bd1b9b52
#
_entry.id   57c6cbd042e84d629061ae25bd1b9b52
#
_cell.length_a   1.000
_cell.length_b   1.000
_cell.length_c   1.000
_cell.angle_alpha   90.00
_cell.angle_beta   90.00
_cell.angle_gamma   90.00
#
_symmetry.space_group_name_H-M   'P 1'
#
loop_
_entity.id
_entity.type
_entity.pdbx_description
1 polymer ?
#
loop_
_entity_poly.entity_id
_entity_poly.type
_entity_poly.pdbx_seq_one_letter_code
_entity_poly.pdbx_strand_id
1 'polypeptide(L)'
;MLGVVIFMASKELLDMLNKGVTREVQFSIQYMWQRLMVKGIEGVAVESIFRQMAIESAANAEALGERLVYLAGVLPVTFDSVHIGHSLDDMLKENIQNSEETVDLLKQTIQLASKEGDFATCRMLEDVLAINEKHLDRVSKLLVGMTKPFTQLKLDSE
;
A
#
# COMPACT_ATOMS: atom_id res chain seq x y z
N MET A 1 23.14 34.48 14.46
CA MET A 1 22.50 33.18 14.68
C MET A 1 21.43 33.00 13.60
N LEU A 2 21.69 32.26 12.57
CA LEU A 2 20.68 31.84 11.60
C LEU A 2 19.89 30.70 12.26
N GLY A 3 18.72 31.04 12.81
CA GLY A 3 17.79 30.05 13.28
C GLY A 3 17.29 29.24 12.08
N VAL A 4 17.78 28.04 11.90
CA VAL A 4 17.17 27.05 11.00
C VAL A 4 15.79 26.80 11.60
N VAL A 5 14.74 27.31 10.98
CA VAL A 5 13.37 26.92 11.31
C VAL A 5 13.25 25.47 10.83
N ILE A 6 13.54 24.52 11.72
CA ILE A 6 13.26 23.13 11.48
C ILE A 6 11.73 23.00 11.57
N PHE A 7 11.08 22.69 10.45
CA PHE A 7 9.68 22.31 10.47
C PHE A 7 9.56 21.08 11.37
N MET A 8 8.87 21.23 12.48
CA MET A 8 8.62 20.11 13.40
C MET A 8 7.25 19.51 13.09
N ALA A 9 7.25 18.35 12.44
CA ALA A 9 6.03 17.57 12.28
C ALA A 9 5.44 17.19 13.64
N SER A 10 4.12 17.14 13.74
CA SER A 10 3.47 16.65 14.95
C SER A 10 3.82 15.18 15.21
N LYS A 11 3.73 14.76 16.48
CA LYS A 11 3.87 13.35 16.84
C LYS A 11 2.84 12.48 16.09
N GLU A 12 1.63 12.98 15.93
CA GLU A 12 0.56 12.29 15.21
C GLU A 12 0.95 12.04 13.74
N LEU A 13 1.49 13.04 13.03
CA LEU A 13 1.95 12.88 11.65
C LEU A 13 3.09 11.87 11.55
N LEU A 14 4.06 11.92 12.46
CA LEU A 14 5.16 10.96 12.52
C LEU A 14 4.66 9.53 12.77
N ASP A 15 3.69 9.35 13.68
CA ASP A 15 3.09 8.05 13.99
C ASP A 15 2.32 7.49 12.78
N MET A 16 1.60 8.34 12.03
CA MET A 16 0.88 7.94 10.82
C MET A 16 1.83 7.57 9.68
N LEU A 17 2.90 8.34 9.48
CA LEU A 17 3.94 7.99 8.50
C LEU A 17 4.62 6.65 8.86
N ASN A 18 4.91 6.43 10.13
CA ASN A 18 5.48 5.18 10.62
C ASN A 18 4.57 3.98 10.32
N LYS A 19 3.26 4.12 10.54
CA LYS A 19 2.27 3.10 10.14
C LYS A 19 2.29 2.86 8.64
N GLY A 20 2.41 3.90 7.83
CA GLY A 20 2.54 3.79 6.37
C GLY A 20 3.75 2.95 5.97
N VAL A 21 4.94 3.21 6.56
CA VAL A 21 6.15 2.41 6.34
C VAL A 21 5.89 0.95 6.70
N THR A 22 5.31 0.70 7.88
CA THR A 22 5.03 -0.66 8.38
C THR A 22 4.11 -1.43 7.41
N ARG A 23 3.05 -0.79 6.90
CA ARG A 23 2.12 -1.38 5.94
C ARG A 23 2.79 -1.71 4.60
N GLU A 24 3.56 -0.77 4.06
CA GLU A 24 4.21 -0.99 2.76
C GLU A 24 5.30 -2.07 2.82
N VAL A 25 6.05 -2.18 3.93
CA VAL A 25 6.97 -3.29 4.15
C VAL A 25 6.21 -4.62 4.23
N GLN A 26 5.12 -4.67 4.99
CA GLN A 26 4.24 -5.85 5.07
C GLN A 26 3.78 -6.27 3.68
N PHE A 27 3.25 -5.35 2.88
CA PHE A 27 2.77 -5.63 1.52
C PHE A 27 3.86 -6.15 0.60
N SER A 28 5.05 -5.56 0.65
CA SER A 28 6.17 -6.02 -0.16
C SER A 28 6.47 -7.50 0.09
N ILE A 29 6.53 -7.91 1.36
CA ILE A 29 6.78 -9.30 1.75
C ILE A 29 5.57 -10.17 1.42
N GLN A 30 4.34 -9.72 1.71
CA GLN A 30 3.11 -10.48 1.49
C GLN A 30 2.91 -10.84 0.02
N TYR A 31 3.02 -9.85 -0.88
CA TYR A 31 2.89 -10.11 -2.33
C TYR A 31 4.00 -11.01 -2.86
N MET A 32 5.23 -10.87 -2.33
CA MET A 32 6.35 -11.73 -2.69
C MET A 32 6.07 -13.19 -2.29
N TRP A 33 5.61 -13.44 -1.06
CA TRP A 33 5.29 -14.79 -0.60
C TRP A 33 4.06 -15.38 -1.31
N GLN A 34 3.01 -14.59 -1.49
CA GLN A 34 1.82 -15.00 -2.21
C GLN A 34 2.17 -15.45 -3.65
N ARG A 35 3.00 -14.67 -4.35
CA ARG A 35 3.50 -15.04 -5.68
C ARG A 35 4.17 -16.41 -5.71
N LEU A 36 4.96 -16.74 -4.70
CA LEU A 36 5.68 -18.02 -4.62
C LEU A 36 4.77 -19.20 -4.24
N MET A 37 3.67 -18.92 -3.57
CA MET A 37 2.74 -19.94 -3.09
C MET A 37 1.69 -20.35 -4.12
N VAL A 38 1.25 -19.45 -4.99
CA VAL A 38 0.25 -19.77 -6.02
C VAL A 38 0.85 -20.68 -7.09
N LYS A 39 0.15 -21.76 -7.43
CA LYS A 39 0.59 -22.80 -8.38
C LYS A 39 -0.39 -22.89 -9.58
N GLY A 40 0.06 -23.60 -10.62
CA GLY A 40 -0.77 -23.89 -11.79
C GLY A 40 -1.08 -22.65 -12.64
N ILE A 41 -2.18 -22.70 -13.36
CA ILE A 41 -2.60 -21.63 -14.28
C ILE A 41 -2.86 -20.31 -13.53
N GLU A 42 -3.45 -20.37 -12.35
CA GLU A 42 -3.69 -19.21 -11.50
C GLU A 42 -2.37 -18.52 -11.10
N GLY A 43 -1.34 -19.31 -10.76
CA GLY A 43 -0.01 -18.80 -10.46
C GLY A 43 0.60 -18.03 -11.63
N VAL A 44 0.51 -18.58 -12.83
CA VAL A 44 1.00 -17.92 -14.05
C VAL A 44 0.28 -16.59 -14.29
N ALA A 45 -1.04 -16.55 -14.06
CA ALA A 45 -1.86 -15.36 -14.28
C ALA A 45 -1.51 -14.20 -13.33
N VAL A 46 -1.14 -14.49 -12.08
CA VAL A 46 -0.91 -13.46 -11.05
C VAL A 46 0.56 -13.19 -10.75
N GLU A 47 1.47 -14.03 -11.22
CA GLU A 47 2.89 -13.96 -10.86
C GLU A 47 3.51 -12.59 -11.14
N SER A 48 3.34 -12.07 -12.36
CA SER A 48 3.88 -10.77 -12.75
C SER A 48 3.22 -9.61 -11.99
N ILE A 49 1.93 -9.73 -11.71
CA ILE A 49 1.15 -8.71 -10.99
C ILE A 49 1.64 -8.62 -9.55
N PHE A 50 1.70 -9.73 -8.83
CA PHE A 50 2.16 -9.74 -7.43
C PHE A 50 3.62 -9.33 -7.30
N ARG A 51 4.47 -9.73 -8.27
CA ARG A 51 5.86 -9.27 -8.30
C ARG A 51 5.96 -7.76 -8.43
N GLN A 52 5.20 -7.17 -9.36
CA GLN A 52 5.19 -5.72 -9.57
C GLN A 52 4.69 -4.99 -8.33
N MET A 53 3.60 -5.47 -7.72
CA MET A 53 3.05 -4.89 -6.51
C MET A 53 4.05 -4.95 -5.34
N ALA A 54 4.78 -6.06 -5.19
CA ALA A 54 5.83 -6.20 -4.16
C ALA A 54 6.95 -5.16 -4.33
N ILE A 55 7.40 -4.92 -5.57
CA ILE A 55 8.44 -3.94 -5.90
C ILE A 55 7.92 -2.51 -5.65
N GLU A 56 6.71 -2.20 -6.09
CA GLU A 56 6.09 -0.89 -5.89
C GLU A 56 5.89 -0.59 -4.39
N SER A 57 5.47 -1.57 -3.58
CA SER A 57 5.35 -1.40 -2.12
C SER A 57 6.71 -1.21 -1.43
N ALA A 58 7.75 -1.90 -1.86
CA ALA A 58 9.09 -1.67 -1.32
C ALA A 58 9.58 -0.24 -1.60
N ALA A 59 9.34 0.27 -2.80
CA ALA A 59 9.67 1.65 -3.16
C ALA A 59 8.86 2.68 -2.36
N ASN A 60 7.58 2.41 -2.13
CA ASN A 60 6.74 3.24 -1.26
C ASN A 60 7.25 3.29 0.18
N ALA A 61 7.64 2.12 0.73
CA ALA A 61 8.22 2.04 2.07
C ALA A 61 9.50 2.88 2.20
N GLU A 62 10.37 2.84 1.18
CA GLU A 62 11.58 3.65 1.13
C GLU A 62 11.25 5.15 1.10
N ALA A 63 10.35 5.60 0.23
CA ALA A 63 9.94 7.00 0.13
C ALA A 63 9.33 7.53 1.45
N LEU A 64 8.44 6.75 2.07
CA LEU A 64 7.86 7.07 3.37
C LEU A 64 8.92 7.12 4.48
N GLY A 65 9.86 6.15 4.47
CA GLY A 65 10.95 6.07 5.43
C GLY A 65 11.92 7.25 5.33
N GLU A 66 12.32 7.64 4.12
CA GLU A 66 13.16 8.82 3.87
C GLU A 66 12.47 10.09 4.41
N ARG A 67 11.17 10.24 4.14
CA ARG A 67 10.42 11.40 4.64
C ARG A 67 10.31 11.40 6.16
N LEU A 68 10.05 10.25 6.77
CA LEU A 68 9.98 10.09 8.22
C LEU A 68 11.31 10.51 8.89
N VAL A 69 12.44 10.06 8.35
CA VAL A 69 13.78 10.43 8.85
C VAL A 69 14.06 11.92 8.65
N TYR A 70 13.68 12.50 7.50
CA TYR A 70 13.81 13.94 7.27
C TYR A 70 13.06 14.78 8.30
N LEU A 71 11.90 14.31 8.75
CA LEU A 71 11.07 14.95 9.77
C LEU A 71 11.50 14.60 11.22
N ALA A 72 12.69 14.02 11.40
CA ALA A 72 13.23 13.57 12.67
C ALA A 72 12.41 12.45 13.36
N GLY A 73 11.63 11.69 12.61
CA GLY A 73 10.95 10.48 13.08
C GLY A 73 11.91 9.30 13.17
N VAL A 74 11.43 8.22 13.80
CA VAL A 74 12.20 6.98 14.00
C VAL A 74 11.61 5.87 13.11
N LEU A 75 12.46 5.21 12.32
CA LEU A 75 12.04 4.10 11.48
C LEU A 75 11.56 2.91 12.34
N PRO A 76 10.49 2.21 11.91
CA PRO A 76 10.03 1.01 12.60
C PRO A 76 11.03 -0.13 12.45
N VAL A 77 11.20 -0.91 13.49
CA VAL A 77 12.02 -2.13 13.50
C VAL A 77 11.15 -3.39 13.64
N THR A 78 9.86 -3.21 13.87
CA THR A 78 8.85 -4.29 13.90
C THR A 78 7.75 -3.95 12.91
N PHE A 79 7.21 -4.96 12.25
CA PHE A 79 6.24 -4.81 11.17
C PHE A 79 4.98 -5.62 11.47
N ASP A 80 3.89 -5.27 10.77
CA ASP A 80 2.64 -6.01 10.86
C ASP A 80 2.81 -7.45 10.33
N SER A 81 1.99 -8.36 10.84
CA SER A 81 2.04 -9.76 10.44
C SER A 81 1.70 -9.94 8.96
N VAL A 82 2.45 -10.79 8.29
CA VAL A 82 2.18 -11.18 6.91
C VAL A 82 1.14 -12.29 6.88
N HIS A 83 0.08 -12.11 6.10
CA HIS A 83 -0.99 -13.08 5.90
C HIS A 83 -0.97 -13.56 4.44
N ILE A 84 -0.57 -14.82 4.23
CA ILE A 84 -0.41 -15.35 2.86
C ILE A 84 -1.76 -15.79 2.29
N GLY A 85 -2.65 -16.35 3.10
CA GLY A 85 -3.89 -17.01 2.64
C GLY A 85 -3.66 -18.46 2.24
N HIS A 86 -4.74 -19.21 2.06
CA HIS A 86 -4.72 -20.65 1.71
C HIS A 86 -5.04 -20.91 0.24
N SER A 87 -5.69 -19.97 -0.44
CA SER A 87 -6.08 -20.02 -1.84
C SER A 87 -5.87 -18.68 -2.48
N LEU A 88 -5.89 -18.61 -3.82
CA LEU A 88 -5.84 -17.31 -4.52
C LEU A 88 -7.03 -16.41 -4.14
N ASP A 89 -8.22 -17.00 -3.98
CA ASP A 89 -9.41 -16.25 -3.54
C ASP A 89 -9.20 -15.61 -2.15
N ASP A 90 -8.66 -16.37 -1.18
CA ASP A 90 -8.32 -15.84 0.14
C ASP A 90 -7.26 -14.72 0.07
N MET A 91 -6.22 -14.94 -0.73
CA MET A 91 -5.16 -13.94 -0.95
C MET A 91 -5.73 -12.62 -1.49
N LEU A 92 -6.60 -12.70 -2.50
CA LEU A 92 -7.20 -11.51 -3.11
C LEU A 92 -8.14 -10.77 -2.15
N LYS A 93 -8.95 -11.48 -1.39
CA LYS A 93 -9.84 -10.88 -0.37
C LYS A 93 -9.05 -10.18 0.74
N GLU A 94 -8.01 -10.84 1.25
CA GLU A 94 -7.10 -10.26 2.24
C GLU A 94 -6.38 -9.02 1.70
N ASN A 95 -5.89 -9.09 0.47
CA ASN A 95 -5.20 -7.97 -0.17
C ASN A 95 -6.15 -6.79 -0.41
N ILE A 96 -7.42 -7.02 -0.76
CA ILE A 96 -8.43 -5.97 -0.91
C ILE A 96 -8.65 -5.27 0.43
N GLN A 97 -8.94 -6.02 1.49
CA GLN A 97 -9.18 -5.44 2.82
C GLN A 97 -7.99 -4.62 3.30
N ASN A 98 -6.79 -5.18 3.22
CA ASN A 98 -5.57 -4.48 3.64
C ASN A 98 -5.29 -3.22 2.81
N SER A 99 -5.58 -3.26 1.51
CA SER A 99 -5.41 -2.11 0.62
C SER A 99 -6.42 -1.01 0.93
N GLU A 100 -7.68 -1.34 1.20
CA GLU A 100 -8.72 -0.37 1.59
C GLU A 100 -8.31 0.36 2.88
N GLU A 101 -7.88 -0.37 3.91
CA GLU A 101 -7.40 0.21 5.17
C GLU A 101 -6.18 1.12 4.97
N THR A 102 -5.28 0.75 4.06
CA THR A 102 -4.08 1.54 3.76
C THR A 102 -4.40 2.79 2.96
N VAL A 103 -5.30 2.71 1.99
CA VAL A 103 -5.82 3.87 1.25
C VAL A 103 -6.44 4.88 2.22
N ASP A 104 -7.26 4.42 3.17
CA ASP A 104 -7.86 5.29 4.18
C ASP A 104 -6.82 5.94 5.09
N LEU A 105 -5.82 5.17 5.55
CA LEU A 105 -4.70 5.69 6.33
C LEU A 105 -3.95 6.78 5.57
N LEU A 106 -3.62 6.56 4.30
CA LEU A 106 -2.90 7.52 3.47
C LEU A 106 -3.71 8.81 3.26
N LYS A 107 -5.01 8.71 3.00
CA LYS A 107 -5.90 9.87 2.87
C LYS A 107 -5.94 10.70 4.15
N GLN A 108 -6.06 10.05 5.31
CA GLN A 108 -6.03 10.74 6.62
C GLN A 108 -4.67 11.40 6.87
N THR A 109 -3.56 10.73 6.51
CA THR A 109 -2.21 11.28 6.66
C THR A 109 -2.00 12.51 5.78
N ILE A 110 -2.51 12.50 4.54
CA ILE A 110 -2.49 13.66 3.62
C ILE A 110 -3.25 14.83 4.23
N GLN A 111 -4.44 14.60 4.77
CA GLN A 111 -5.24 15.63 5.40
C GLN A 111 -4.51 16.28 6.59
N LEU A 112 -3.88 15.47 7.44
CA LEU A 112 -3.10 15.96 8.58
C LEU A 112 -1.86 16.74 8.12
N ALA A 113 -1.09 16.22 7.18
CA ALA A 113 0.07 16.91 6.61
C ALA A 113 -0.31 18.26 5.97
N SER A 114 -1.43 18.31 5.26
CA SER A 114 -1.98 19.54 4.68
C SER A 114 -2.36 20.57 5.77
N LYS A 115 -3.03 20.10 6.82
CA LYS A 115 -3.40 20.94 7.97
C LYS A 115 -2.17 21.53 8.68
N GLU A 116 -1.08 20.79 8.73
CA GLU A 116 0.19 21.25 9.29
C GLU A 116 1.02 22.12 8.32
N GLY A 117 0.58 22.26 7.06
CA GLY A 117 1.29 23.01 6.02
C GLY A 117 2.49 22.28 5.42
N ASP A 118 2.61 20.96 5.63
CA ASP A 118 3.67 20.14 5.06
C ASP A 118 3.29 19.64 3.67
N PHE A 119 3.33 20.54 2.70
CA PHE A 119 2.96 20.24 1.31
C PHE A 119 3.92 19.26 0.61
N ALA A 120 5.18 19.17 1.04
CA ALA A 120 6.11 18.21 0.50
C ALA A 120 5.74 16.77 0.92
N THR A 121 5.32 16.60 2.18
CA THR A 121 4.77 15.31 2.64
C THR A 121 3.45 14.99 1.93
N CYS A 122 2.55 15.96 1.75
CA CYS A 122 1.33 15.74 0.96
C CYS A 122 1.65 15.21 -0.44
N ARG A 123 2.54 15.87 -1.16
CA ARG A 123 2.90 15.49 -2.53
C ARG A 123 3.45 14.06 -2.62
N MET A 124 4.36 13.70 -1.72
CA MET A 124 4.90 12.35 -1.65
C MET A 124 3.81 11.31 -1.32
N LEU A 125 2.94 11.62 -0.36
CA LEU A 125 1.83 10.74 0.03
C LEU A 125 0.80 10.56 -1.08
N GLU A 126 0.53 11.57 -1.90
CA GLU A 126 -0.35 11.48 -3.07
C GLU A 126 0.19 10.47 -4.10
N ASP A 127 1.49 10.45 -4.34
CA ASP A 127 2.13 9.49 -5.23
C ASP A 127 2.02 8.05 -4.66
N VAL A 128 2.24 7.86 -3.36
CA VAL A 128 2.06 6.57 -2.67
C VAL A 128 0.59 6.13 -2.69
N LEU A 129 -0.34 7.05 -2.46
CA LEU A 129 -1.78 6.79 -2.53
C LEU A 129 -2.20 6.31 -3.91
N ALA A 130 -1.75 6.97 -4.97
CA ALA A 130 -2.07 6.59 -6.35
C ALA A 130 -1.62 5.17 -6.68
N ILE A 131 -0.45 4.74 -6.18
CA ILE A 131 0.04 3.36 -6.32
C ILE A 131 -0.84 2.38 -5.55
N ASN A 132 -1.23 2.70 -4.31
CA ASN A 132 -2.10 1.83 -3.51
C ASN A 132 -3.51 1.70 -4.10
N GLU A 133 -4.10 2.77 -4.63
CA GLU A 133 -5.38 2.70 -5.34
C GLU A 133 -5.29 1.82 -6.61
N LYS A 134 -4.17 1.89 -7.34
CA LYS A 134 -3.90 1.01 -8.48
C LYS A 134 -3.75 -0.47 -8.05
N HIS A 135 -3.13 -0.75 -6.90
CA HIS A 135 -3.07 -2.09 -6.34
C HIS A 135 -4.46 -2.61 -6.00
N LEU A 136 -5.26 -1.81 -5.30
CA LEU A 136 -6.64 -2.15 -4.95
C LEU A 136 -7.48 -2.47 -6.20
N ASP A 137 -7.41 -1.63 -7.23
CA ASP A 137 -8.11 -1.85 -8.51
C ASP A 137 -7.68 -3.18 -9.17
N ARG A 138 -6.39 -3.47 -9.20
CA ARG A 138 -5.85 -4.71 -9.78
C ARG A 138 -6.37 -5.96 -9.06
N VAL A 139 -6.27 -6.01 -7.72
CA VAL A 139 -6.70 -7.19 -6.96
C VAL A 139 -8.22 -7.35 -6.99
N SER A 140 -8.97 -6.25 -7.02
CA SER A 140 -10.43 -6.26 -7.16
C SER A 140 -10.87 -6.83 -8.52
N LYS A 141 -10.22 -6.43 -9.60
CA LYS A 141 -10.48 -6.95 -10.95
C LYS A 141 -10.15 -8.44 -11.07
N LEU A 142 -9.07 -8.89 -10.45
CA LEU A 142 -8.71 -10.31 -10.42
C LEU A 142 -9.79 -11.13 -9.70
N LEU A 143 -10.25 -10.68 -8.55
CA LEU A 143 -11.31 -11.38 -7.80
C LEU A 143 -12.62 -11.43 -8.57
N VAL A 144 -13.04 -10.35 -9.21
CA VAL A 144 -14.25 -10.31 -10.06
C VAL A 144 -14.12 -11.26 -11.25
N GLY A 145 -12.95 -11.31 -11.90
CA GLY A 145 -12.68 -12.22 -13.01
C GLY A 145 -12.76 -13.70 -12.62
N MET A 146 -12.45 -14.02 -11.36
CA MET A 146 -12.57 -15.39 -10.84
C MET A 146 -14.01 -15.78 -10.49
N THR A 147 -14.83 -14.82 -10.05
CA THR A 147 -16.17 -15.10 -9.50
C THR A 147 -17.30 -14.93 -10.53
N LYS A 148 -17.08 -14.16 -11.60
CA LYS A 148 -18.09 -13.92 -12.65
C LYS A 148 -17.62 -14.49 -13.98
N PRO A 149 -18.44 -15.33 -14.67
CA PRO A 149 -18.18 -15.74 -16.03
C PRO A 149 -18.11 -14.52 -16.96
N PHE A 150 -17.22 -14.55 -17.95
CA PHE A 150 -17.01 -13.44 -18.91
C PHE A 150 -18.29 -12.95 -19.60
N THR A 151 -19.25 -13.85 -19.78
CA THR A 151 -20.56 -13.57 -20.39
C THR A 151 -21.45 -12.66 -19.52
N GLN A 152 -21.32 -12.72 -18.18
CA GLN A 152 -22.11 -11.88 -17.27
C GLN A 152 -21.56 -10.46 -17.15
N LEU A 153 -20.25 -10.25 -17.40
CA LEU A 153 -19.64 -8.92 -17.36
C LEU A 153 -20.15 -7.99 -18.49
N LYS A 154 -20.73 -8.57 -19.58
CA LYS A 154 -21.29 -7.80 -20.69
C LYS A 154 -22.75 -7.40 -20.47
N LEU A 155 -23.49 -8.10 -19.62
CA LEU A 155 -24.92 -7.85 -19.39
C LEU A 155 -25.18 -6.80 -18.30
N ASP A 156 -24.21 -6.57 -17.41
CA ASP A 156 -24.30 -5.57 -16.34
C ASP A 156 -23.92 -4.15 -16.83
N SER A 157 -23.60 -3.97 -18.13
CA SER A 157 -23.17 -2.70 -18.74
C SER A 157 -24.19 -2.08 -19.70
N GLU A 158 -25.41 -2.64 -19.80
CA GLU A 158 -26.58 -2.07 -20.48
C GLU A 158 -27.62 -1.61 -19.44
#